data_2cafa2d3a39bae97bee6602109d8a9dd
#
_entry.id   2cafa2d3a39bae97bee6602109d8a9dd
#
_cell.length_a   1.000
_cell.length_b   1.000
_cell.length_c   1.000
_cell.angle_alpha   90.00
_cell.angle_beta   90.00
_cell.angle_gamma   90.00
#
_symmetry.space_group_name_H-M   'P 1'
#
loop_
_entity.id
_entity.type
_entity.pdbx_description
1 polymer ?
#
loop_
_entity_poly.entity_id
_entity_poly.type
_entity_poly.pdbx_seq_one_letter_code
_entity_poly.pdbx_strand_id
1 'polypeptide(L)'
;RIARNNFQLIKPKVTCVIINDNNDQLISSIKKEMKIFDETIVANIQKESFTNKINHFLNKNDIQCYQYDNKQEIQNDILQYVHCSWCVFLEVNENFDKKNKDILYNIFSLFSEAIEKENITFTFYNLKNNEYYHAHAIYSQYNHSSNINVELNI
;
A
#
# COMPACT_ATOMS: atom_id res chain seq x y z
N ARG A 1 3.03 -14.95 32.48
CA ARG A 1 1.63 -14.60 32.43
C ARG A 1 1.39 -13.12 32.21
N ILE A 2 2.05 -12.28 32.97
CA ILE A 2 2.01 -10.85 32.78
C ILE A 2 2.56 -10.50 31.38
N ALA A 3 3.62 -11.17 30.96
CA ALA A 3 4.18 -11.00 29.62
C ALA A 3 3.14 -11.33 28.53
N ARG A 4 2.29 -12.33 28.74
CA ARG A 4 1.25 -12.69 27.80
C ARG A 4 0.17 -11.59 27.71
N ASN A 5 -0.18 -10.98 28.83
CA ASN A 5 -1.17 -9.89 28.85
C ASN A 5 -0.65 -8.61 28.22
N ASN A 6 0.67 -8.38 28.30
CA ASN A 6 1.33 -7.25 27.68
C ASN A 6 1.64 -7.48 26.19
N PHE A 7 1.52 -8.72 25.75
CA PHE A 7 1.66 -9.08 24.34
C PHE A 7 0.36 -8.81 23.58
N GLN A 8 -0.10 -7.60 23.59
CA GLN A 8 -1.12 -7.22 22.63
C GLN A 8 -0.39 -6.89 21.33
N LEU A 9 -0.60 -7.74 20.35
CA LEU A 9 -0.22 -7.43 18.98
C LEU A 9 -0.91 -6.12 18.61
N ILE A 10 -0.14 -5.06 18.54
CA ILE A 10 -0.63 -3.79 18.02
C ILE A 10 -0.99 -4.08 16.57
N LYS A 11 -2.29 -4.03 16.28
CA LYS A 11 -2.76 -4.23 14.92
C LYS A 11 -2.19 -3.12 14.05
N PRO A 12 -1.33 -3.42 13.08
CA PRO A 12 -0.73 -2.40 12.25
C PRO A 12 -1.78 -1.73 11.37
N LYS A 13 -1.61 -0.46 11.14
CA LYS A 13 -2.39 0.28 10.16
C LYS A 13 -1.57 0.45 8.91
N VAL A 14 -2.21 0.32 7.77
CA VAL A 14 -1.56 0.29 6.47
C VAL A 14 -2.22 1.30 5.53
N THR A 15 -1.40 2.15 4.95
CA THR A 15 -1.80 3.03 3.86
C THR A 15 -1.50 2.34 2.54
N CYS A 16 -2.47 2.33 1.63
CA CYS A 16 -2.25 1.94 0.25
C CYS A 16 -2.04 3.18 -0.60
N VAL A 17 -0.90 3.28 -1.25
CA VAL A 17 -0.63 4.29 -2.26
C VAL A 17 -0.89 3.67 -3.63
N ILE A 18 -1.90 4.18 -4.31
CA ILE A 18 -2.22 3.74 -5.67
C ILE A 18 -1.48 4.64 -6.66
N ILE A 19 -0.58 4.05 -7.43
CA ILE A 19 0.15 4.74 -8.49
C ILE A 19 -0.73 4.74 -9.72
N ASN A 20 -1.21 5.92 -10.11
CA ASN A 20 -2.14 6.06 -11.21
C ASN A 20 -1.46 6.46 -12.52
N ASP A 21 -1.46 5.53 -13.45
CA ASP A 21 -1.05 5.76 -14.84
C ASP A 21 -2.19 5.54 -15.83
N ASN A 22 -3.40 5.27 -15.34
CA ASN A 22 -4.57 5.00 -16.19
C ASN A 22 -5.85 5.47 -15.49
N ASN A 23 -6.36 6.63 -15.91
CA ASN A 23 -7.55 7.23 -15.32
C ASN A 23 -8.80 6.36 -15.44
N ASP A 24 -8.89 5.54 -16.48
CA ASP A 24 -10.07 4.68 -16.70
C ASP A 24 -10.22 3.60 -15.63
N GLN A 25 -9.12 3.21 -15.00
CA GLN A 25 -9.11 2.17 -13.97
C GLN A 25 -9.03 2.72 -12.55
N LEU A 26 -8.87 4.03 -12.39
CA LEU A 26 -8.57 4.62 -11.10
C LEU A 26 -9.67 4.41 -10.07
N ILE A 27 -10.92 4.73 -10.41
CA ILE A 27 -12.04 4.63 -9.47
C ILE A 27 -12.25 3.19 -9.01
N SER A 28 -12.21 2.23 -9.93
CA SER A 28 -12.39 0.81 -9.58
C SER A 28 -11.27 0.31 -8.68
N SER A 29 -10.05 0.74 -8.94
CA SER A 29 -8.88 0.40 -8.10
C SER A 29 -9.04 0.96 -6.70
N ILE A 30 -9.40 2.23 -6.56
CA ILE A 30 -9.61 2.86 -5.25
C ILE A 30 -10.72 2.14 -4.47
N LYS A 31 -11.86 1.89 -5.11
CA LYS A 31 -12.99 1.20 -4.45
C LYS A 31 -12.58 -0.16 -3.88
N LYS A 32 -11.75 -0.87 -4.61
CA LYS A 32 -11.26 -2.17 -4.19
C LYS A 32 -10.30 -2.05 -3.00
N GLU A 33 -9.32 -1.17 -3.10
CA GLU A 33 -8.28 -1.06 -2.08
C GLU A 33 -8.78 -0.38 -0.80
N MET A 34 -9.76 0.50 -0.88
CA MET A 34 -10.40 1.11 0.29
C MET A 34 -11.03 0.08 1.23
N LYS A 35 -11.46 -1.05 0.70
CA LYS A 35 -12.06 -2.14 1.51
C LYS A 35 -11.01 -2.96 2.23
N ILE A 36 -9.76 -2.87 1.82
CA ILE A 36 -8.67 -3.70 2.32
C ILE A 36 -7.80 -2.94 3.30
N PHE A 37 -7.42 -1.71 2.96
CA PHE A 37 -6.45 -0.92 3.69
C PHE A 37 -7.11 0.17 4.54
N ASP A 38 -6.37 0.67 5.54
CA ASP A 38 -6.87 1.66 6.48
C ASP A 38 -6.91 3.07 5.90
N GLU A 39 -6.00 3.37 4.98
CA GLU A 39 -5.93 4.65 4.28
C GLU A 39 -5.59 4.39 2.82
N THR A 40 -6.15 5.18 1.91
CA THR A 40 -5.83 5.13 0.49
C THR A 40 -5.45 6.51 0.00
N ILE A 41 -4.29 6.61 -0.65
CA ILE A 41 -3.76 7.84 -1.24
C ILE A 41 -3.46 7.55 -2.72
N VAL A 42 -3.66 8.54 -3.57
CA VAL A 42 -3.35 8.43 -4.99
C VAL A 42 -2.07 9.21 -5.31
N ALA A 43 -1.12 8.53 -5.91
CA ALA A 43 0.06 9.13 -6.53
C ALA A 43 -0.17 9.15 -8.04
N ASN A 44 -0.46 10.31 -8.59
CA ASN A 44 -0.84 10.44 -9.99
C ASN A 44 0.36 10.80 -10.85
N ILE A 45 0.67 9.95 -11.80
CA ILE A 45 1.69 10.22 -12.83
C ILE A 45 1.06 10.44 -14.21
N GLN A 46 -0.26 10.33 -14.29
CA GLN A 46 -1.00 10.58 -15.52
C GLN A 46 -1.01 12.08 -15.83
N LYS A 47 -0.67 12.43 -17.05
CA LYS A 47 -0.64 13.84 -17.50
C LYS A 47 -2.04 14.35 -17.86
N GLU A 48 -2.94 13.46 -18.22
CA GLU A 48 -4.30 13.80 -18.57
C GLU A 48 -5.08 14.23 -17.32
N SER A 49 -5.82 15.31 -17.43
CA SER A 49 -6.64 15.83 -16.33
C SER A 49 -7.73 14.85 -15.93
N PHE A 50 -8.07 14.85 -14.65
CA PHE A 50 -9.19 14.05 -14.16
C PHE A 50 -10.52 14.59 -14.69
N THR A 51 -11.41 13.66 -15.00
CA THR A 51 -12.80 13.99 -15.32
C THR A 51 -13.52 14.50 -14.06
N ASN A 52 -14.68 15.15 -14.25
CA ASN A 52 -15.52 15.58 -13.13
C ASN A 52 -15.95 14.39 -12.27
N LYS A 53 -16.17 13.24 -12.90
CA LYS A 53 -16.53 12.00 -12.20
C LYS A 53 -15.41 11.56 -11.24
N ILE A 54 -14.17 11.59 -11.69
CA ILE A 54 -13.01 11.23 -10.85
C ILE A 54 -12.87 12.23 -9.71
N ASN A 55 -12.90 13.52 -10.00
CA ASN A 55 -12.78 14.57 -8.99
C ASN A 55 -13.88 14.47 -7.93
N HIS A 56 -15.10 14.23 -8.35
CA HIS A 56 -16.22 14.04 -7.44
C HIS A 56 -16.01 12.82 -6.52
N PHE A 57 -15.56 11.72 -7.10
CA PHE A 57 -15.30 10.49 -6.34
C PHE A 57 -14.21 10.69 -5.29
N LEU A 58 -13.10 11.34 -5.67
CA LEU A 58 -11.99 11.61 -4.75
C LEU A 58 -12.45 12.51 -3.59
N ASN A 59 -13.17 13.56 -3.89
CA ASN A 59 -13.68 14.48 -2.87
C ASN A 59 -14.69 13.84 -1.94
N LYS A 60 -15.63 13.07 -2.50
CA LYS A 60 -16.66 12.40 -1.73
C LYS A 60 -16.08 11.40 -0.74
N ASN A 61 -15.01 10.73 -1.10
CA ASN A 61 -14.37 9.69 -0.28
C ASN A 61 -13.16 10.20 0.49
N ASP A 62 -12.89 11.51 0.44
CA ASP A 62 -11.77 12.15 1.10
C ASP A 62 -10.43 11.52 0.73
N ILE A 63 -10.26 11.20 -0.54
CA ILE A 63 -9.03 10.61 -1.08
C ILE A 63 -8.10 11.73 -1.51
N GLN A 64 -6.91 11.77 -0.92
CA GLN A 64 -5.88 12.72 -1.29
C GLN A 64 -5.14 12.25 -2.53
N CYS A 65 -4.86 13.16 -3.43
CA CYS A 65 -4.14 12.89 -4.67
C CYS A 65 -2.96 13.84 -4.81
N TYR A 66 -1.79 13.29 -5.13
CA TYR A 66 -0.56 14.05 -5.29
C TYR A 66 0.00 13.80 -6.69
N GLN A 67 0.43 14.86 -7.37
CA GLN A 67 0.94 14.79 -8.74
C GLN A 67 2.45 14.59 -8.76
N TYR A 68 2.90 13.63 -9.56
CA TYR A 68 4.32 13.35 -9.79
C TYR A 68 4.61 13.21 -11.28
N ASP A 69 5.85 13.45 -11.67
CA ASP A 69 6.27 13.32 -13.06
C ASP A 69 6.60 11.86 -13.43
N ASN A 70 7.09 11.11 -12.46
CA ASN A 70 7.46 9.70 -12.69
C ASN A 70 7.38 8.89 -11.39
N LYS A 71 7.48 7.56 -11.50
CA LYS A 71 7.37 6.65 -10.35
C LYS A 71 8.52 6.82 -9.35
N GLN A 72 9.70 7.16 -9.82
CA GLN A 72 10.89 7.23 -8.98
C GLN A 72 10.79 8.34 -7.92
N GLU A 73 10.01 9.36 -8.19
CA GLU A 73 9.83 10.47 -7.25
C GLU A 73 8.84 10.15 -6.13
N ILE A 74 7.95 9.18 -6.36
CA ILE A 74 6.82 8.92 -5.47
C ILE A 74 7.28 8.46 -4.10
N GLN A 75 8.11 7.43 -4.05
CA GLN A 75 8.45 6.76 -2.79
C GLN A 75 9.07 7.71 -1.78
N ASN A 76 9.96 8.60 -2.21
CA ASN A 76 10.66 9.50 -1.30
C ASN A 76 9.79 10.66 -0.85
N ASP A 77 8.86 11.10 -1.67
CA ASP A 77 8.04 12.27 -1.37
C ASP A 77 6.74 11.92 -0.65
N ILE A 78 6.05 10.88 -1.09
CA ILE A 78 4.69 10.60 -0.63
C ILE A 78 4.61 10.14 0.82
N LEU A 79 5.70 9.62 1.37
CA LEU A 79 5.73 9.15 2.75
C LEU A 79 5.40 10.26 3.76
N GLN A 80 5.68 11.51 3.43
CA GLN A 80 5.33 12.64 4.30
C GLN A 80 3.82 12.82 4.48
N TYR A 81 3.01 12.28 3.57
CA TYR A 81 1.55 12.38 3.59
C TYR A 81 0.88 11.12 4.13
N VAL A 82 1.63 10.09 4.41
CA VAL A 82 1.12 8.81 4.91
C VAL A 82 0.92 8.91 6.42
N HIS A 83 -0.29 8.55 6.89
CA HIS A 83 -0.64 8.63 8.31
C HIS A 83 -0.46 7.30 9.04
N CYS A 84 -0.42 6.19 8.32
CA CYS A 84 -0.25 4.87 8.91
C CYS A 84 1.23 4.50 9.06
N SER A 85 1.52 3.51 9.90
CA SER A 85 2.89 3.05 10.12
C SER A 85 3.48 2.32 8.93
N TRP A 86 2.63 1.70 8.13
CA TRP A 86 3.04 0.95 6.95
C TRP A 86 2.42 1.54 5.69
N CYS A 87 3.15 1.44 4.60
CA CYS A 87 2.71 1.93 3.30
C CYS A 87 2.96 0.85 2.25
N VAL A 88 1.93 0.53 1.50
CA VAL A 88 1.99 -0.42 0.37
C VAL A 88 1.78 0.35 -0.92
N PHE A 89 2.60 0.10 -1.92
CA PHE A 89 2.51 0.74 -3.23
C PHE A 89 1.94 -0.25 -4.24
N LEU A 90 0.83 0.11 -4.86
CA LEU A 90 0.17 -0.69 -5.88
C LEU A 90 -0.11 0.16 -7.11
N GLU A 91 0.09 -0.40 -8.28
CA GLU A 91 -0.33 0.22 -9.53
C GLU A 91 -1.82 -0.04 -9.78
N VAL A 92 -2.48 0.83 -10.55
CA VAL A 92 -3.94 0.72 -10.80
C VAL A 92 -4.37 -0.60 -11.43
N ASN A 93 -3.48 -1.26 -12.14
CA ASN A 93 -3.75 -2.55 -12.76
C ASN A 93 -3.32 -3.75 -11.91
N GLU A 94 -2.69 -3.51 -10.76
CA GLU A 94 -2.35 -4.58 -9.85
C GLU A 94 -3.54 -4.94 -8.98
N ASN A 95 -3.69 -6.24 -8.72
CA ASN A 95 -4.73 -6.77 -7.87
C ASN A 95 -4.15 -7.29 -6.57
N PHE A 96 -4.54 -6.68 -5.46
CA PHE A 96 -4.27 -7.24 -4.15
C PHE A 96 -5.49 -8.06 -3.73
N ASP A 97 -5.29 -9.36 -3.51
CA ASP A 97 -6.38 -10.24 -3.11
C ASP A 97 -6.70 -10.02 -1.63
N LYS A 98 -7.98 -9.78 -1.34
CA LYS A 98 -8.45 -9.61 0.03
C LYS A 98 -8.10 -10.79 0.95
N LYS A 99 -7.99 -11.99 0.39
CA LYS A 99 -7.58 -13.18 1.15
C LYS A 99 -6.17 -13.05 1.73
N ASN A 100 -5.34 -12.22 1.14
CA ASN A 100 -3.96 -12.02 1.57
C ASN A 100 -3.82 -10.89 2.59
N LYS A 101 -4.90 -10.20 2.91
CA LYS A 101 -4.89 -9.13 3.89
C LYS A 101 -4.35 -9.59 5.23
N ASP A 102 -4.89 -10.68 5.75
CA ASP A 102 -4.50 -11.19 7.07
C ASP A 102 -3.04 -11.62 7.10
N ILE A 103 -2.56 -12.24 6.02
CA ILE A 103 -1.16 -12.64 5.89
C ILE A 103 -0.26 -11.40 5.90
N LEU A 104 -0.61 -10.40 5.12
CA LEU A 104 0.16 -9.15 5.04
C LEU A 104 0.20 -8.42 6.38
N TYR A 105 -0.95 -8.29 7.03
CA TYR A 105 -1.06 -7.61 8.32
C TYR A 105 -0.31 -8.36 9.42
N ASN A 106 -0.31 -9.69 9.41
CA ASN A 106 0.49 -10.49 10.34
C ASN A 106 1.98 -10.27 10.13
N ILE A 107 2.43 -10.21 8.89
CA ILE A 107 3.83 -9.92 8.58
C ILE A 107 4.19 -8.53 9.09
N PHE A 108 3.36 -7.52 8.86
CA PHE A 108 3.61 -6.16 9.35
C PHE A 108 3.64 -6.12 10.88
N SER A 109 2.79 -6.88 11.56
CA SER A 109 2.83 -6.98 13.03
C SER A 109 4.17 -7.50 13.52
N LEU A 110 4.68 -8.56 12.90
CA LEU A 110 5.97 -9.14 13.26
C LEU A 110 7.11 -8.16 13.05
N PHE A 111 7.13 -7.46 11.91
CA PHE A 111 8.18 -6.50 11.61
C PHE A 111 8.05 -5.20 12.40
N SER A 112 6.85 -4.83 12.80
CA SER A 112 6.64 -3.65 13.65
C SER A 112 7.25 -3.79 15.03
N GLU A 113 7.34 -5.00 15.52
CA GLU A 113 8.02 -5.30 16.79
C GLU A 113 9.53 -5.40 16.61
N ALA A 114 10.01 -5.61 15.41
CA ALA A 114 11.43 -5.63 15.12
C ALA A 114 12.03 -4.23 15.32
N ILE A 115 13.22 -4.20 15.86
CA ILE A 115 13.93 -2.95 16.08
C ILE A 115 14.28 -2.28 14.75
N GLU A 116 14.49 -3.08 13.74
CA GLU A 116 14.88 -2.61 12.42
C GLU A 116 13.64 -2.42 11.55
N LYS A 117 13.49 -1.21 11.04
CA LYS A 117 12.39 -0.83 10.15
C LYS A 117 12.96 -0.72 8.75
N GLU A 118 12.67 -1.69 7.93
CA GLU A 118 13.24 -1.79 6.61
C GLU A 118 12.18 -1.76 5.53
N ASN A 119 12.60 -1.42 4.32
CA ASN A 119 11.74 -1.58 3.15
C ASN A 119 11.53 -3.05 2.88
N ILE A 120 10.28 -3.45 2.70
CA ILE A 120 9.92 -4.83 2.47
C ILE A 120 9.26 -4.93 1.11
N THR A 121 9.77 -5.81 0.28
CA THR A 121 9.14 -6.13 -1.00
C THR A 121 8.47 -7.48 -0.90
N PHE A 122 7.19 -7.53 -1.24
CA PHE A 122 6.43 -8.77 -1.25
C PHE A 122 6.23 -9.21 -2.69
N THR A 123 6.44 -10.49 -2.93
CA THR A 123 6.09 -11.14 -4.18
C THR A 123 4.95 -12.11 -3.90
N PHE A 124 3.82 -11.89 -4.54
CA PHE A 124 2.67 -12.76 -4.45
C PHE A 124 2.59 -13.61 -5.71
N TYR A 125 2.42 -14.90 -5.56
CA TYR A 125 2.18 -15.81 -6.67
C TYR A 125 0.74 -16.30 -6.62
N ASN A 126 -0.01 -16.05 -7.68
CA ASN A 126 -1.38 -16.51 -7.78
C ASN A 126 -1.40 -17.88 -8.47
N LEU A 127 -1.75 -18.89 -7.71
CA LEU A 127 -1.78 -20.28 -8.20
C LEU A 127 -2.84 -20.52 -9.28
N LYS A 128 -3.87 -19.67 -9.34
CA LYS A 128 -4.97 -19.87 -10.31
C LYS A 128 -4.60 -19.43 -11.71
N ASN A 129 -3.83 -18.34 -11.83
CA ASN A 129 -3.50 -17.77 -13.13
C ASN A 129 -1.98 -17.74 -13.41
N ASN A 130 -1.18 -18.29 -12.52
CA ASN A 130 0.29 -18.35 -12.64
C ASN A 130 0.94 -16.97 -12.81
N GLU A 131 0.37 -15.95 -12.19
CA GLU A 131 0.92 -14.60 -12.23
C GLU A 131 1.60 -14.23 -10.92
N TYR A 132 2.68 -13.45 -11.04
CA TYR A 132 3.38 -12.86 -9.91
C TYR A 132 2.93 -11.43 -9.71
N TYR A 133 2.63 -11.09 -8.49
CA TYR A 133 2.32 -9.71 -8.10
C TYR A 133 3.40 -9.22 -7.13
N HIS A 134 3.87 -8.01 -7.37
CA HIS A 134 4.87 -7.37 -6.52
C HIS A 134 4.23 -6.20 -5.78
N ALA A 135 4.40 -6.17 -4.47
CA ALA A 135 4.01 -5.04 -3.67
C ALA A 135 5.20 -4.59 -2.83
N HIS A 136 5.46 -3.30 -2.83
CA HIS A 136 6.48 -2.70 -1.99
C HIS A 136 5.82 -2.17 -0.74
N ALA A 137 6.32 -2.56 0.42
CA ALA A 137 5.86 -2.04 1.69
C ALA A 137 7.02 -1.34 2.40
N ILE A 138 6.75 -0.17 2.92
CA ILE A 138 7.74 0.64 3.61
C ILE A 138 7.18 1.01 4.98
N TYR A 139 8.03 0.92 5.99
CA TYR A 139 7.72 1.48 7.29
C TYR A 139 7.89 2.98 7.22
N SER A 140 6.78 3.72 7.30
CA SER A 140 6.72 5.15 6.97
C SER A 140 7.54 6.06 7.89
N GLN A 141 7.90 5.60 9.08
CA GLN A 141 8.67 6.41 10.03
C GLN A 141 10.18 6.35 9.81
N TYR A 142 10.64 5.43 8.95
CA TYR A 142 12.06 5.21 8.71
C TYR A 142 12.32 5.08 7.23
N ASN A 143 13.30 5.81 6.75
CA ASN A 143 13.72 5.76 5.36
C ASN A 143 15.03 4.98 5.27
N HIS A 144 14.94 3.66 5.40
CA HIS A 144 16.08 2.78 5.33
C HIS A 144 16.36 2.28 3.92
N SER A 145 17.62 2.03 3.63
CA SER A 145 18.07 1.54 2.33
C SER A 145 18.05 0.01 2.20
N SER A 146 17.89 -0.70 3.30
CA SER A 146 17.86 -2.17 3.28
C SER A 146 16.51 -2.68 2.79
N ASN A 147 16.55 -3.70 1.94
CA ASN A 147 15.35 -4.34 1.40
C ASN A 147 15.29 -5.79 1.85
N ILE A 148 14.17 -6.17 2.45
CA ILE A 148 13.87 -7.56 2.75
C ILE A 148 12.84 -8.04 1.73
N ASN A 149 13.15 -9.15 1.07
CA ASN A 149 12.24 -9.77 0.13
C ASN A 149 11.54 -10.93 0.79
N VAL A 150 10.21 -10.88 0.78
CA VAL A 150 9.38 -11.96 1.32
C VAL A 150 8.54 -12.53 0.18
N GLU A 151 8.68 -13.81 -0.07
CA GLU A 151 7.89 -14.52 -1.05
C GLU A 151 6.70 -15.18 -0.37
N LEU A 152 5.50 -14.86 -0.85
CA LEU A 152 4.27 -15.48 -0.37
C LEU A 152 3.65 -16.28 -1.51
N ASN A 153 3.48 -17.58 -1.30
CA ASN A 153 2.74 -18.45 -2.21
C ASN A 153 1.27 -18.45 -1.79
N ILE A 154 0.45 -18.00 -2.70
CA ILE A 154 -0.97 -17.82 -2.42
C ILE A 154 -1.83 -18.70 -3.29
#